data_a603ae204d7921bf2638d7dc39259d76
#
_entry.id   a603ae204d7921bf2638d7dc39259d76
#
_cell.length_a   1.000
_cell.length_b   1.000
_cell.length_c   1.000
_cell.angle_alpha   90.00
_cell.angle_beta   90.00
_cell.angle_gamma   90.00
#
_symmetry.space_group_name_H-M   'P 1'
#
loop_
_entity.id
_entity.type
_entity.pdbx_description
1 polymer ?
#
loop_
_entity_poly.entity_id
_entity_poly.type
_entity_poly.pdbx_seq_one_letter_code
_entity_poly.pdbx_strand_id
1 'polypeptide(L)'
;TAVILAMVLGVSLGLLAGYRGGWVDSVIMRAADIQVTFPSILIAMLIFGIARGLLPPDLRDELAITVLIIAIGLSEWVPFARTVRGTTMVEKEKEYVKAARLIGLSGRQIMVRHILPNVLSPVLVIATITLALAIIAEATLSFLGVGAPPTEPSLGTLIRIGQDFLFSGE
;
A
#
# COMPACT_ATOMS: atom_id res chain seq x y z
N THR A 1 5.04 6.00 -6.78
CA THR A 1 5.90 4.92 -6.22
C THR A 1 5.27 4.26 -5.00
N ALA A 2 4.76 4.97 -3.97
CA ALA A 2 4.10 4.39 -2.79
C ALA A 2 2.93 3.44 -3.14
N VAL A 3 2.05 3.85 -4.06
CA VAL A 3 0.92 3.01 -4.53
C VAL A 3 1.41 1.71 -5.19
N ILE A 4 2.51 1.75 -5.93
CA ILE A 4 3.09 0.54 -6.53
C ILE A 4 3.56 -0.41 -5.43
N LEU A 5 4.19 0.10 -4.38
CA LEU A 5 4.60 -0.70 -3.23
C LEU A 5 3.39 -1.34 -2.53
N ALA A 6 2.35 -0.54 -2.24
CA ALA A 6 1.10 -1.02 -1.65
C ALA A 6 0.43 -2.10 -2.52
N MET A 7 0.37 -1.86 -3.83
CA MET A 7 -0.19 -2.79 -4.81
C MET A 7 0.60 -4.11 -4.85
N VAL A 8 1.93 -4.07 -4.96
CA VAL A 8 2.78 -5.27 -5.01
C VAL A 8 2.63 -6.10 -3.72
N LEU A 9 2.67 -5.45 -2.55
CA LEU A 9 2.46 -6.12 -1.27
C LEU A 9 1.05 -6.72 -1.16
N GLY A 10 0.02 -5.90 -1.42
CA GLY A 10 -1.36 -6.34 -1.29
C GLY A 10 -1.73 -7.44 -2.28
N VAL A 11 -1.32 -7.32 -3.55
CA VAL A 11 -1.55 -8.37 -4.56
C VAL A 11 -0.86 -9.66 -4.18
N SER A 12 0.39 -9.61 -3.75
CA SER A 12 1.16 -10.80 -3.36
C SER A 12 0.54 -11.51 -2.15
N LEU A 13 0.21 -10.76 -1.10
CA LEU A 13 -0.40 -11.30 0.12
C LEU A 13 -1.83 -11.78 -0.12
N GLY A 14 -2.63 -11.03 -0.88
CA GLY A 14 -4.00 -11.39 -1.24
C GLY A 14 -4.08 -12.65 -2.10
N LEU A 15 -3.18 -12.77 -3.10
CA LEU A 15 -3.08 -13.95 -3.94
C LEU A 15 -2.70 -15.19 -3.13
N LEU A 16 -1.72 -15.04 -2.22
CA LEU A 16 -1.27 -16.11 -1.35
C LEU A 16 -2.38 -16.56 -0.38
N ALA A 17 -3.05 -15.60 0.26
CA ALA A 17 -4.15 -15.84 1.17
C ALA A 17 -5.32 -16.55 0.48
N GLY A 18 -5.79 -16.01 -0.67
CA GLY A 18 -6.91 -16.57 -1.42
C GLY A 18 -6.63 -17.95 -2.02
N TYR A 19 -5.41 -18.19 -2.49
CA TYR A 19 -5.05 -19.45 -3.11
C TYR A 19 -4.84 -20.56 -2.08
N ARG A 20 -4.02 -20.33 -1.04
CA ARG A 20 -3.73 -21.35 0.00
C ARG A 20 -4.87 -21.55 0.97
N GLY A 21 -5.56 -20.47 1.36
CA GLY A 21 -6.60 -20.55 2.38
C GLY A 21 -6.08 -20.95 3.76
N GLY A 22 -6.95 -21.49 4.58
CA GLY A 22 -6.62 -22.03 5.90
C GLY A 22 -5.92 -21.01 6.82
N TRP A 23 -4.90 -21.47 7.56
CA TRP A 23 -4.22 -20.62 8.53
C TRP A 23 -3.43 -19.46 7.89
N VAL A 24 -2.91 -19.65 6.64
CA VAL A 24 -2.19 -18.59 5.90
C VAL A 24 -3.13 -17.42 5.63
N ASP A 25 -4.34 -17.71 5.15
CA ASP A 25 -5.40 -16.72 4.96
C ASP A 25 -5.76 -16.04 6.27
N SER A 26 -5.96 -16.81 7.33
CA SER A 26 -6.34 -16.28 8.64
C SER A 26 -5.27 -15.34 9.22
N VAL A 27 -3.99 -15.65 9.10
CA VAL A 27 -2.90 -14.81 9.60
C VAL A 27 -2.82 -13.50 8.81
N ILE A 28 -2.84 -13.59 7.46
CA ILE A 28 -2.73 -12.39 6.62
C ILE A 28 -3.93 -11.47 6.83
N MET A 29 -5.16 -12.04 6.88
CA MET A 29 -6.36 -11.23 7.08
C MET A 29 -6.45 -10.68 8.50
N ARG A 30 -5.96 -11.40 9.52
CA ARG A 30 -5.90 -10.86 10.88
C ARG A 30 -4.93 -9.67 10.97
N ALA A 31 -3.78 -9.74 10.31
CA ALA A 31 -2.87 -8.59 10.22
C ALA A 31 -3.53 -7.40 9.52
N ALA A 32 -4.25 -7.65 8.43
CA ALA A 32 -5.02 -6.64 7.72
C ALA A 32 -6.13 -6.03 8.60
N ASP A 33 -6.85 -6.86 9.38
CA ASP A 33 -7.92 -6.41 10.28
C ASP A 33 -7.39 -5.54 11.42
N ILE A 34 -6.25 -5.92 12.01
CA ILE A 34 -5.57 -5.10 13.02
C ILE A 34 -5.17 -3.75 12.44
N GLN A 35 -4.59 -3.74 11.24
CA GLN A 35 -4.14 -2.50 10.62
C GLN A 35 -5.31 -1.54 10.34
N VAL A 36 -6.44 -2.02 9.82
CA VAL A 36 -7.62 -1.19 9.51
C VAL A 36 -8.30 -0.62 10.76
N THR A 37 -8.02 -1.16 11.95
CA THR A 37 -8.50 -0.59 13.21
C THR A 37 -7.94 0.83 13.45
N PHE A 38 -6.77 1.13 12.88
CA PHE A 38 -6.13 2.42 12.97
C PHE A 38 -6.30 3.21 11.66
N PRO A 39 -6.54 4.54 11.72
CA PRO A 39 -6.51 5.38 10.52
C PRO A 39 -5.16 5.26 9.79
N SER A 40 -5.19 5.07 8.46
CA SER A 40 -3.97 4.84 7.66
C SER A 40 -2.94 5.96 7.80
N ILE A 41 -3.40 7.21 7.93
CA ILE A 41 -2.53 8.36 8.13
C ILE A 41 -1.73 8.28 9.43
N LEU A 42 -2.34 7.78 10.52
CA LEU A 42 -1.63 7.60 11.80
C LEU A 42 -0.58 6.50 11.70
N ILE A 43 -0.87 5.44 10.95
CA ILE A 43 0.10 4.37 10.68
C ILE A 43 1.26 4.92 9.86
N ALA A 44 1.00 5.71 8.82
CA ALA A 44 2.03 6.35 8.01
C ALA A 44 2.90 7.29 8.85
N MET A 45 2.29 8.12 9.72
CA MET A 45 3.02 8.99 10.66
C MET A 45 3.89 8.19 11.63
N LEU A 46 3.37 7.10 12.17
CA LEU A 46 4.11 6.23 13.09
C LEU A 46 5.33 5.60 12.40
N ILE A 47 5.13 5.03 11.22
CA ILE A 47 6.22 4.40 10.44
C ILE A 47 7.27 5.45 10.07
N PHE A 48 6.84 6.62 9.59
CA PHE A 48 7.74 7.72 9.25
C PHE A 48 8.52 8.21 10.47
N GLY A 49 7.85 8.41 11.61
CA GLY A 49 8.47 8.85 12.86
C GLY A 49 9.50 7.86 13.40
N ILE A 50 9.17 6.57 13.41
CA ILE A 50 10.10 5.51 13.86
C ILE A 50 11.31 5.46 12.92
N ALA A 51 11.08 5.42 11.60
CA ALA A 51 12.17 5.34 10.63
C ALA A 51 13.10 6.55 10.73
N ARG A 52 12.54 7.76 10.86
CA ARG A 52 13.32 8.99 11.05
C ARG A 52 14.07 9.03 12.38
N GLY A 53 13.51 8.44 13.44
CA GLY A 53 14.17 8.30 14.75
C GLY A 53 15.36 7.34 14.72
N LEU A 54 15.31 6.31 13.88
CA LEU A 54 16.39 5.31 13.72
C LEU A 54 17.51 5.78 12.80
N LEU A 55 17.23 6.74 11.91
CA LEU A 55 18.20 7.26 10.94
C LEU A 55 19.17 8.25 11.61
N PRO A 56 20.46 8.22 11.26
CA PRO A 56 21.43 9.26 11.60
C PRO A 56 20.97 10.64 11.11
N PRO A 57 21.25 11.74 11.85
CA PRO A 57 20.76 13.08 11.51
C PRO A 57 21.12 13.54 10.09
N ASP A 58 22.29 13.19 9.60
CA ASP A 58 22.84 13.51 8.29
C ASP A 58 22.07 12.85 7.12
N LEU A 59 21.45 11.68 7.36
CA LEU A 59 20.70 10.95 6.35
C LEU A 59 19.17 11.21 6.40
N ARG A 60 18.68 11.92 7.39
CA ARG A 60 17.22 12.11 7.61
C ARG A 60 16.54 12.82 6.46
N ASP A 61 17.15 13.87 5.94
CA ASP A 61 16.56 14.67 4.87
C ASP A 61 16.78 14.01 3.51
N GLU A 62 17.91 13.35 3.29
CA GLU A 62 18.20 12.60 2.07
C GLU A 62 17.23 11.42 1.88
N LEU A 63 16.91 10.70 2.95
CA LEU A 63 16.04 9.53 2.89
C LEU A 63 14.56 9.82 3.19
N ALA A 64 14.21 11.07 3.49
CA ALA A 64 12.86 11.43 3.91
C ALA A 64 11.79 10.99 2.90
N ILE A 65 12.00 11.21 1.60
CA ILE A 65 11.07 10.81 0.55
C ILE A 65 10.95 9.29 0.47
N THR A 66 12.07 8.57 0.60
CA THR A 66 12.06 7.09 0.58
C THR A 66 11.29 6.53 1.76
N VAL A 67 11.51 7.08 2.95
CA VAL A 67 10.77 6.72 4.16
C VAL A 67 9.28 7.02 4.01
N LEU A 68 8.93 8.17 3.43
CA LEU A 68 7.55 8.55 3.16
C LEU A 68 6.85 7.58 2.20
N ILE A 69 7.54 7.18 1.13
CA ILE A 69 7.04 6.18 0.17
C ILE A 69 6.77 4.84 0.87
N ILE A 70 7.69 4.40 1.72
CA ILE A 70 7.54 3.16 2.49
C ILE A 70 6.37 3.27 3.48
N ALA A 71 6.28 4.40 4.20
CA ALA A 71 5.24 4.63 5.19
C ALA A 71 3.84 4.59 4.56
N ILE A 72 3.62 5.34 3.48
CA ILE A 72 2.34 5.34 2.77
C ILE A 72 2.08 3.96 2.12
N GLY A 73 3.09 3.35 1.50
CA GLY A 73 2.94 2.04 0.85
C GLY A 73 2.56 0.93 1.84
N LEU A 74 3.15 0.92 3.02
CA LEU A 74 2.83 -0.03 4.09
C LEU A 74 1.49 0.27 4.78
N SER A 75 0.98 1.49 4.71
CA SER A 75 -0.34 1.80 5.27
C SER A 75 -1.50 1.46 4.32
N GLU A 76 -1.27 1.37 3.01
CA GLU A 76 -2.31 1.26 1.98
C GLU A 76 -2.38 -0.11 1.26
N TRP A 77 -1.70 -1.16 1.73
CA TRP A 77 -1.72 -2.48 1.07
C TRP A 77 -3.01 -3.28 1.28
N VAL A 78 -3.75 -3.01 2.36
CA VAL A 78 -4.90 -3.83 2.78
C VAL A 78 -6.06 -3.87 1.77
N PRO A 79 -6.48 -2.75 1.14
CA PRO A 79 -7.53 -2.77 0.12
C PRO A 79 -7.18 -3.70 -1.05
N PHE A 80 -5.93 -3.68 -1.51
CA PHE A 80 -5.44 -4.58 -2.55
C PHE A 80 -5.49 -6.04 -2.11
N ALA A 81 -4.99 -6.34 -0.90
CA ALA A 81 -4.97 -7.70 -0.39
C ALA A 81 -6.37 -8.30 -0.25
N ARG A 82 -7.33 -7.55 0.29
CA ARG A 82 -8.70 -8.03 0.46
C ARG A 82 -9.39 -8.27 -0.88
N THR A 83 -9.23 -7.37 -1.85
CA THR A 83 -9.83 -7.52 -3.18
C THR A 83 -9.23 -8.70 -3.93
N VAL A 84 -7.90 -8.79 -3.97
CA VAL A 84 -7.20 -9.89 -4.65
C VAL A 84 -7.51 -11.23 -3.99
N ARG A 85 -7.57 -11.28 -2.65
CA ARG A 85 -8.00 -12.49 -1.94
C ARG A 85 -9.38 -12.95 -2.39
N GLY A 86 -10.38 -12.05 -2.36
CA GLY A 86 -11.75 -12.37 -2.75
C GLY A 86 -11.83 -12.87 -4.18
N THR A 87 -11.22 -12.16 -5.12
CA THR A 87 -11.18 -12.55 -6.53
C THR A 87 -10.45 -13.88 -6.74
N THR A 88 -9.31 -14.09 -6.04
CA THR A 88 -8.54 -15.35 -6.12
C THR A 88 -9.35 -16.54 -5.62
N MET A 89 -10.16 -16.36 -4.57
CA MET A 89 -11.03 -17.44 -4.07
C MET A 89 -12.07 -17.87 -5.11
N VAL A 90 -12.58 -16.94 -5.91
CA VAL A 90 -13.49 -17.26 -7.02
C VAL A 90 -12.73 -17.88 -8.19
N GLU A 91 -11.61 -17.28 -8.60
CA GLU A 91 -10.83 -17.73 -9.75
C GLU A 91 -10.27 -19.15 -9.58
N LYS A 92 -9.83 -19.51 -8.38
CA LYS A 92 -9.25 -20.85 -8.14
C LYS A 92 -10.22 -22.02 -8.30
N GLU A 93 -11.53 -21.75 -8.30
CA GLU A 93 -12.58 -22.77 -8.48
C GLU A 93 -13.00 -22.93 -9.95
N LYS A 94 -12.52 -22.06 -10.84
CA LYS A 94 -12.84 -22.14 -12.28
C LYS A 94 -12.22 -23.35 -12.96
N GLU A 95 -12.87 -23.81 -14.02
CA GLU A 95 -12.48 -25.05 -14.71
C GLU A 95 -11.07 -25.01 -15.29
N TYR A 96 -10.63 -23.87 -15.80
CA TYR A 96 -9.27 -23.75 -16.35
C TYR A 96 -8.19 -23.92 -15.26
N VAL A 97 -8.47 -23.53 -14.00
CA VAL A 97 -7.56 -23.79 -12.88
C VAL A 97 -7.56 -25.25 -12.49
N LYS A 98 -8.74 -25.89 -12.49
CA LYS A 98 -8.86 -27.34 -12.24
C LYS A 98 -8.12 -28.14 -13.31
N ALA A 99 -8.28 -27.76 -14.58
CA ALA A 99 -7.53 -28.38 -15.68
C ALA A 99 -6.02 -28.21 -15.52
N ALA A 100 -5.55 -27.00 -15.13
CA ALA A 100 -4.14 -26.74 -14.87
C ALA A 100 -3.56 -27.62 -13.76
N ARG A 101 -4.37 -27.92 -12.72
CA ARG A 101 -3.97 -28.88 -11.66
C ARG A 101 -3.89 -30.30 -12.17
N LEU A 102 -4.83 -30.72 -13.01
CA LEU A 102 -4.85 -32.09 -13.58
C LEU A 102 -3.64 -32.38 -14.46
N ILE A 103 -3.15 -31.40 -15.21
CA ILE A 103 -1.93 -31.52 -16.02
C ILE A 103 -0.63 -31.36 -15.21
N GLY A 104 -0.73 -31.23 -13.87
CA GLY A 104 0.42 -31.25 -12.97
C GLY A 104 1.15 -29.92 -12.80
N LEU A 105 0.54 -28.76 -13.15
CA LEU A 105 1.16 -27.46 -12.89
C LEU A 105 1.31 -27.19 -11.40
N SER A 106 2.47 -26.64 -11.02
CA SER A 106 2.71 -26.23 -9.63
C SER A 106 1.79 -25.08 -9.21
N GLY A 107 1.46 -25.00 -7.92
CA GLY A 107 0.61 -23.94 -7.38
C GLY A 107 1.14 -22.53 -7.69
N ARG A 108 2.47 -22.34 -7.72
CA ARG A 108 3.09 -21.07 -8.10
C ARG A 108 2.82 -20.72 -9.57
N GLN A 109 2.93 -21.70 -10.46
CA GLN A 109 2.63 -21.50 -11.90
C GLN A 109 1.15 -21.16 -12.10
N ILE A 110 0.25 -21.84 -11.39
CA ILE A 110 -1.18 -21.55 -11.44
C ILE A 110 -1.47 -20.13 -10.94
N MET A 111 -0.93 -19.74 -9.79
CA MET A 111 -1.11 -18.39 -9.23
C MET A 111 -0.64 -17.31 -10.21
N VAL A 112 0.59 -17.42 -10.71
CA VAL A 112 1.21 -16.33 -11.49
C VAL A 112 0.72 -16.30 -12.93
N ARG A 113 0.53 -17.46 -13.59
CA ARG A 113 0.19 -17.53 -15.02
C ARG A 113 -1.31 -17.58 -15.31
N HIS A 114 -2.10 -18.10 -14.37
CA HIS A 114 -3.52 -18.35 -14.62
C HIS A 114 -4.43 -17.47 -13.76
N ILE A 115 -4.12 -17.24 -12.48
CA ILE A 115 -4.98 -16.45 -11.59
C ILE A 115 -4.62 -14.98 -11.64
N LEU A 116 -3.34 -14.63 -11.47
CA LEU A 116 -2.89 -13.23 -11.38
C LEU A 116 -3.39 -12.34 -12.54
N PRO A 117 -3.31 -12.74 -13.82
CA PRO A 117 -3.81 -11.89 -14.91
C PRO A 117 -5.30 -11.56 -14.79
N ASN A 118 -6.10 -12.48 -14.26
CA ASN A 118 -7.55 -12.32 -14.14
C ASN A 118 -7.95 -11.46 -12.92
N VAL A 119 -7.09 -11.37 -11.91
CA VAL A 119 -7.34 -10.52 -10.71
C VAL A 119 -6.79 -9.10 -10.85
N LEU A 120 -6.05 -8.78 -11.91
CA LEU A 120 -5.48 -7.45 -12.12
C LEU A 120 -6.52 -6.38 -12.46
N SER A 121 -7.62 -6.73 -13.13
CA SER A 121 -8.65 -5.75 -13.52
C SER A 121 -9.20 -4.96 -12.32
N PRO A 122 -9.73 -5.59 -11.25
CA PRO A 122 -10.17 -4.84 -10.07
C PRO A 122 -9.03 -4.15 -9.32
N VAL A 123 -7.79 -4.67 -9.40
CA VAL A 123 -6.61 -4.05 -8.80
C VAL A 123 -6.33 -2.69 -9.42
N LEU A 124 -6.41 -2.56 -10.74
CA LEU A 124 -6.19 -1.29 -11.44
C LEU A 124 -7.22 -0.22 -11.03
N VAL A 125 -8.47 -0.61 -10.85
CA VAL A 125 -9.53 0.30 -10.35
C VAL A 125 -9.19 0.82 -8.96
N ILE A 126 -8.79 -0.07 -8.03
CA ILE A 126 -8.39 0.33 -6.69
C ILE A 126 -7.12 1.19 -6.73
N ALA A 127 -6.17 0.89 -7.62
CA ALA A 127 -4.94 1.64 -7.75
C ALA A 127 -5.19 3.12 -8.10
N THR A 128 -6.19 3.43 -8.93
CA THR A 128 -6.55 4.83 -9.24
C THR A 128 -7.12 5.57 -8.02
N ILE A 129 -7.96 4.91 -7.24
CA ILE A 129 -8.51 5.49 -5.99
C ILE A 129 -7.39 5.67 -4.96
N THR A 130 -6.56 4.64 -4.77
CA THR A 130 -5.44 4.69 -3.83
C THR A 130 -4.41 5.74 -4.22
N LEU A 131 -4.23 6.01 -5.53
CA LEU A 131 -3.35 7.08 -6.00
C LEU A 131 -3.84 8.45 -5.50
N ALA A 132 -5.13 8.73 -5.62
CA ALA A 132 -5.71 9.96 -5.11
C ALA A 132 -5.56 10.09 -3.58
N LEU A 133 -5.84 9.01 -2.85
CA LEU A 133 -5.67 8.97 -1.39
C LEU A 133 -4.20 9.14 -0.97
N ALA A 134 -3.26 8.55 -1.71
CA ALA A 134 -1.82 8.69 -1.44
C ALA A 134 -1.32 10.12 -1.65
N ILE A 135 -1.87 10.86 -2.63
CA ILE A 135 -1.56 12.28 -2.84
C ILE A 135 -2.08 13.10 -1.65
N ILE A 136 -3.30 12.83 -1.19
CA ILE A 136 -3.87 13.50 -0.03
C ILE A 136 -3.06 13.18 1.24
N ALA A 137 -2.68 11.92 1.43
CA ALA A 137 -1.87 11.50 2.57
C ALA A 137 -0.49 12.16 2.58
N GLU A 138 0.20 12.22 1.43
CA GLU A 138 1.47 12.94 1.28
C GLU A 138 1.30 14.42 1.63
N ALA A 139 0.31 15.08 1.03
CA ALA A 139 0.06 16.50 1.27
C ALA A 139 -0.23 16.78 2.75
N THR A 140 -1.00 15.92 3.40
CA THR A 140 -1.33 16.05 4.84
C THR A 140 -0.11 15.84 5.71
N LEU A 141 0.71 14.80 5.45
CA LEU A 141 1.93 14.52 6.20
C LEU A 141 2.95 15.66 6.05
N SER A 142 3.13 16.18 4.84
CA SER A 142 4.03 17.30 4.56
C SER A 142 3.53 18.60 5.16
N PHE A 143 2.22 18.86 5.15
CA PHE A 143 1.60 20.00 5.85
C PHE A 143 1.86 19.96 7.36
N LEU A 144 1.73 18.79 7.98
CA LEU A 144 2.00 18.57 9.40
C LEU A 144 3.51 18.60 9.75
N GLY A 145 4.39 18.77 8.75
CA GLY A 145 5.85 18.79 8.96
C GLY A 145 6.47 17.40 9.19
N VAL A 146 5.71 16.35 8.92
CA VAL A 146 6.12 14.93 9.08
C VAL A 146 6.29 14.25 7.72
N GLY A 147 6.50 15.01 6.65
CA GLY A 147 6.57 14.51 5.27
C GLY A 147 7.85 14.90 4.55
N ALA A 148 7.69 15.35 3.29
CA ALA A 148 8.79 15.81 2.46
C ALA A 148 9.54 16.99 3.11
N PRO A 149 10.89 17.05 2.99
CA PRO A 149 11.66 18.17 3.49
C PRO A 149 11.25 19.47 2.75
N PRO A 150 11.43 20.65 3.37
CA PRO A 150 11.04 21.95 2.78
C PRO A 150 11.76 22.27 1.45
N THR A 151 12.88 21.58 1.18
CA THR A 151 13.66 21.70 -0.05
C THR A 151 13.04 20.98 -1.24
N GLU A 152 12.09 20.06 -0.98
CA GLU A 152 11.43 19.31 -2.03
C GLU A 152 10.02 19.86 -2.29
N PRO A 153 9.63 20.00 -3.58
CA PRO A 153 8.32 20.51 -3.93
C PRO A 153 7.22 19.50 -3.54
N SER A 154 6.31 19.92 -2.65
CA SER A 154 5.18 19.13 -2.17
C SER A 154 3.95 20.01 -2.10
N LEU A 155 2.76 19.42 -2.37
CA LEU A 155 1.49 20.10 -2.21
C LEU A 155 1.25 20.51 -0.75
N GLY A 156 1.65 19.67 0.20
CA GLY A 156 1.53 19.96 1.63
C GLY A 156 2.43 21.13 2.07
N THR A 157 3.64 21.21 1.53
CA THR A 157 4.55 22.35 1.78
C THR A 157 3.97 23.64 1.22
N LEU A 158 3.38 23.62 0.02
CA LEU A 158 2.73 24.79 -0.58
C LEU A 158 1.55 25.27 0.25
N ILE A 159 0.70 24.35 0.74
CA ILE A 159 -0.43 24.68 1.62
C ILE A 159 0.08 25.33 2.93
N ARG A 160 1.13 24.80 3.53
CA ARG A 160 1.72 25.35 4.76
C ARG A 160 2.27 26.76 4.54
N ILE A 161 3.03 26.98 3.46
CA ILE A 161 3.53 28.31 3.10
C ILE A 161 2.37 29.30 2.91
N GLY A 162 1.33 28.90 2.15
CA GLY A 162 0.15 29.75 1.95
C GLY A 162 -0.57 30.06 3.27
N GLN A 163 -0.65 29.13 4.20
CA GLN A 163 -1.20 29.36 5.53
C GLN A 163 -0.38 30.37 6.33
N ASP A 164 0.97 30.24 6.30
CA ASP A 164 1.86 31.15 7.00
C ASP A 164 1.70 32.59 6.48
N PHE A 165 1.56 32.78 5.15
CA PHE A 165 1.26 34.10 4.55
C PHE A 165 -0.09 34.65 4.99
N LEU A 166 -1.14 33.82 5.06
CA LEU A 166 -2.46 34.26 5.53
C LEU A 166 -2.43 34.75 6.99
N PHE A 167 -1.65 34.12 7.83
CA PHE A 167 -1.55 34.50 9.25
C PHE A 167 -0.53 35.62 9.51
N SER A 168 0.45 35.84 8.63
CA SER A 168 1.39 36.97 8.74
C SER A 168 0.76 38.33 8.37
N GLY A 169 -0.39 38.33 7.71
CA GLY A 169 -1.11 39.55 7.32
C GLY A 169 -0.48 40.30 6.15
N GLU A 170 0.41 39.68 5.39
CA GLU A 170 1.01 40.21 4.15
C GLU A 170 0.25 39.77 2.91
#